data_94e06faf754d353501b484ec2e252f8c
#
_entry.id   94e06faf754d353501b484ec2e252f8c
#
_cell.length_a   1.000
_cell.length_b   1.000
_cell.length_c   1.000
_cell.angle_alpha   90.00
_cell.angle_beta   90.00
_cell.angle_gamma   90.00
#
_symmetry.space_group_name_H-M   'P 1'
#
loop_
_entity.id
_entity.type
_entity.pdbx_description
1 polymer ?
#
loop_
_entity_poly.entity_id
_entity_poly.type
_entity_poly.pdbx_seq_one_letter_code
_entity_poly.pdbx_strand_id
1 'polypeptide(L)'
;MRLIRQIMLLIRACSVPHTMPGYIGERFPRKTKQVVRMIRSIPGKVTVGCTTLGAVSMYERMFRELFPDRPLFVIRGNVTFKRREKIIAEFEATENGLLVCTQQSLKSSANIPSCNHAILESLQWNISKMEQFYFRFIRLDSKEFTHVHFVLYEDSIEQNLMALVLTKERLNDFIKTGEVKEQSEIFDEFGISPNLIESLLRRERDDQGHFYITWGNQIVS
;
A
#
# COMPACT_ATOMS: atom_id res chain seq x y z
N MET A 1 6.47 12.95 -19.63
CA MET A 1 6.92 13.23 -18.25
C MET A 1 5.87 13.90 -17.36
N ARG A 2 5.02 14.80 -17.86
CA ARG A 2 4.02 15.54 -17.05
C ARG A 2 2.98 14.63 -16.38
N LEU A 3 2.45 13.65 -17.10
CA LEU A 3 1.43 12.70 -16.60
C LEU A 3 1.91 11.84 -15.43
N ILE A 4 3.09 11.22 -15.55
CA ILE A 4 3.65 10.36 -14.48
C ILE A 4 3.85 11.19 -13.20
N ARG A 5 4.31 12.43 -13.32
CA ARG A 5 4.46 13.32 -12.17
C ARG A 5 3.11 13.60 -11.49
N GLN A 6 2.05 13.84 -12.27
CA GLN A 6 0.70 14.06 -11.74
C GLN A 6 0.19 12.84 -10.99
N ILE A 7 0.33 11.64 -11.57
CA ILE A 7 -0.06 10.39 -10.93
C ILE A 7 0.70 10.18 -9.60
N MET A 8 2.01 10.41 -9.60
CA MET A 8 2.81 10.31 -8.38
C MET A 8 2.37 11.31 -7.30
N LEU A 9 1.95 12.51 -7.69
CA LEU A 9 1.39 13.50 -6.77
C LEU A 9 0.05 13.04 -6.20
N LEU A 10 -0.83 12.45 -7.00
CA LEU A 10 -2.12 11.90 -6.55
C LEU A 10 -1.93 10.74 -5.57
N ILE A 11 -1.05 9.79 -5.88
CA ILE A 11 -0.71 8.69 -4.96
C ILE A 11 -0.16 9.24 -3.64
N ARG A 12 0.72 10.24 -3.70
CA ARG A 12 1.24 10.91 -2.51
C ARG A 12 0.15 11.62 -1.72
N ALA A 13 -0.80 12.27 -2.40
CA ALA A 13 -1.95 12.91 -1.76
C ALA A 13 -2.85 11.91 -1.03
N CYS A 14 -3.01 10.70 -1.55
CA CYS A 14 -3.73 9.62 -0.87
C CYS A 14 -3.01 9.10 0.39
N SER A 15 -1.69 9.16 0.43
CA SER A 15 -0.89 8.64 1.55
C SER A 15 -0.60 9.73 2.59
N VAL A 16 -0.03 10.85 2.17
CA VAL A 16 0.46 11.94 3.04
C VAL A 16 -0.01 13.33 2.58
N PRO A 17 -1.32 13.58 2.51
CA PRO A 17 -1.87 14.83 1.99
C PRO A 17 -1.37 16.06 2.74
N HIS A 18 -1.08 15.95 4.04
CA HIS A 18 -0.54 17.03 4.87
C HIS A 18 0.84 17.53 4.43
N THR A 19 1.52 16.80 3.54
CA THR A 19 2.80 17.22 2.95
C THR A 19 2.63 17.97 1.62
N MET A 20 1.40 18.09 1.15
CA MET A 20 1.09 18.78 -0.11
C MET A 20 0.93 20.28 0.12
N PRO A 21 1.46 21.14 -0.78
CA PRO A 21 1.24 22.57 -0.70
C PRO A 21 -0.25 22.91 -0.72
N GLY A 22 -0.68 23.81 0.16
CA GLY A 22 -2.09 24.27 0.21
C GLY A 22 -3.07 23.27 0.83
N TYR A 23 -2.60 22.16 1.40
CA TYR A 23 -3.50 21.23 2.09
C TYR A 23 -4.14 21.89 3.32
N ILE A 24 -5.47 21.94 3.30
CA ILE A 24 -6.32 22.39 4.41
C ILE A 24 -7.19 21.20 4.82
N GLY A 25 -6.76 20.44 5.79
CA GLY A 25 -7.47 19.24 6.21
C GLY A 25 -6.98 18.71 7.55
N GLU A 26 -7.48 17.53 7.91
CA GLU A 26 -7.11 16.89 9.16
C GLU A 26 -5.62 16.51 9.18
N ARG A 27 -4.98 16.65 10.35
CA ARG A 27 -3.58 16.26 10.57
C ARG A 27 -3.33 14.78 10.23
N PHE A 28 -4.33 13.92 10.47
CA PHE A 28 -4.28 12.50 10.17
C PHE A 28 -5.37 12.14 9.16
N PRO A 29 -4.99 11.72 7.94
CA PRO A 29 -5.94 11.30 6.90
C PRO A 29 -6.86 10.16 7.37
N ARG A 30 -8.05 10.05 6.77
CA ARG A 30 -9.00 8.97 7.09
C ARG A 30 -8.37 7.58 6.93
N LYS A 31 -7.56 7.36 5.91
CA LYS A 31 -6.80 6.13 5.70
C LYS A 31 -5.94 5.77 6.91
N THR A 32 -5.21 6.73 7.45
CA THR A 32 -4.37 6.53 8.62
C THR A 32 -5.19 6.12 9.84
N LYS A 33 -6.37 6.75 10.02
CA LYS A 33 -7.32 6.37 11.08
C LYS A 33 -7.82 4.92 10.88
N GLN A 34 -8.04 4.50 9.64
CA GLN A 34 -8.43 3.11 9.33
C GLN A 34 -7.32 2.12 9.67
N VAL A 35 -6.08 2.39 9.30
CA VAL A 35 -4.92 1.57 9.69
C VAL A 35 -4.83 1.44 11.22
N VAL A 36 -5.00 2.52 11.96
CA VAL A 36 -5.04 2.50 13.44
C VAL A 36 -6.16 1.60 13.98
N ARG A 37 -7.37 1.67 13.39
CA ARG A 37 -8.48 0.80 13.79
C ARG A 37 -8.14 -0.68 13.57
N MET A 38 -7.56 -1.01 12.41
CA MET A 38 -7.12 -2.37 12.10
C MET A 38 -6.08 -2.86 13.11
N ILE A 39 -5.07 -2.05 13.43
CA ILE A 39 -4.03 -2.40 14.41
C ILE A 39 -4.63 -2.65 15.80
N ARG A 40 -5.65 -1.89 16.21
CA ARG A 40 -6.33 -2.12 17.49
C ARG A 40 -7.07 -3.45 17.57
N SER A 41 -7.57 -3.96 16.44
CA SER A 41 -8.25 -5.27 16.37
C SER A 41 -7.29 -6.45 16.24
N ILE A 42 -6.00 -6.21 16.01
CA ILE A 42 -4.98 -7.25 15.83
C ILE A 42 -4.12 -7.33 17.09
N PRO A 43 -4.22 -8.38 17.90
CA PRO A 43 -3.46 -8.50 19.15
C PRO A 43 -1.98 -8.80 18.91
N GLY A 44 -1.66 -9.49 17.82
CA GLY A 44 -0.30 -9.92 17.48
C GLY A 44 0.53 -8.85 16.78
N LYS A 45 1.63 -9.29 16.18
CA LYS A 45 2.54 -8.44 15.39
C LYS A 45 1.87 -7.88 14.15
N VAL A 46 2.15 -6.62 13.84
CA VAL A 46 1.68 -5.96 12.61
C VAL A 46 2.82 -5.21 11.94
N THR A 47 2.94 -5.36 10.64
CA THR A 47 3.85 -4.55 9.83
C THR A 47 3.06 -3.60 8.93
N VAL A 48 3.43 -2.31 8.93
CA VAL A 48 2.87 -1.30 8.03
C VAL A 48 3.91 -0.90 7.00
N GLY A 49 3.64 -1.25 5.74
CA GLY A 49 4.47 -0.96 4.57
C GLY A 49 4.05 0.32 3.86
N CYS A 50 4.91 1.33 3.89
CA CYS A 50 4.70 2.63 3.27
C CYS A 50 5.51 2.77 1.97
N THR A 51 5.08 3.62 1.05
CA THR A 51 5.86 3.95 -0.17
C THR A 51 6.76 5.16 0.03
N THR A 52 6.49 6.03 1.01
CA THR A 52 7.22 7.26 1.26
C THR A 52 7.78 7.37 2.68
N LEU A 53 8.90 8.09 2.83
CA LEU A 53 9.46 8.39 4.16
C LEU A 53 8.52 9.27 4.99
N GLY A 54 7.75 10.14 4.35
CA GLY A 54 6.75 10.98 5.01
C GLY A 54 5.68 10.15 5.70
N ALA A 55 5.19 9.09 5.05
CA ALA A 55 4.24 8.15 5.63
C ALA A 55 4.86 7.39 6.82
N VAL A 56 6.08 6.86 6.66
CA VAL A 56 6.79 6.21 7.78
C VAL A 56 6.88 7.13 8.99
N SER A 57 7.28 8.39 8.79
CA SER A 57 7.41 9.36 9.90
C SER A 57 6.07 9.72 10.54
N MET A 58 5.00 9.79 9.75
CA MET A 58 3.64 10.03 10.24
C MET A 58 3.16 8.87 11.10
N TYR A 59 3.28 7.63 10.61
CA TYR A 59 2.87 6.43 11.35
C TYR A 59 3.72 6.21 12.60
N GLU A 60 5.03 6.42 12.53
CA GLU A 60 5.91 6.32 13.70
C GLU A 60 5.44 7.25 14.83
N ARG A 61 5.22 8.54 14.52
CA ARG A 61 4.75 9.51 15.51
C ARG A 61 3.41 9.10 16.11
N MET A 62 2.47 8.70 15.24
CA MET A 62 1.13 8.31 15.65
C MET A 62 1.13 7.04 16.49
N PHE A 63 1.96 6.04 16.13
CA PHE A 63 1.99 4.78 16.87
C PHE A 63 2.65 4.95 18.24
N ARG A 64 3.66 5.83 18.38
CA ARG A 64 4.22 6.19 19.70
C ARG A 64 3.19 6.84 20.62
N GLU A 65 2.28 7.62 20.05
CA GLU A 65 1.22 8.32 20.79
C GLU A 65 0.05 7.38 21.15
N LEU A 66 -0.39 6.55 20.20
CA LEU A 66 -1.63 5.75 20.32
C LEU A 66 -1.42 4.33 20.84
N PHE A 67 -0.20 3.81 20.81
CA PHE A 67 0.16 2.46 21.24
C PHE A 67 1.44 2.46 22.10
N PRO A 68 1.47 3.21 23.22
CA PRO A 68 2.68 3.37 24.03
C PRO A 68 3.19 2.03 24.60
N ASP A 69 2.29 1.08 24.83
CA ASP A 69 2.60 -0.23 25.43
C ASP A 69 3.03 -1.30 24.38
N ARG A 70 3.00 -0.95 23.09
CA ARG A 70 3.43 -1.86 22.01
C ARG A 70 4.84 -1.50 21.53
N PRO A 71 5.80 -2.43 21.53
CA PRO A 71 7.13 -2.18 20.97
C PRO A 71 7.05 -1.70 19.54
N LEU A 72 7.65 -0.55 19.24
CA LEU A 72 7.64 0.07 17.92
C LEU A 72 9.01 0.00 17.26
N PHE A 73 9.05 -0.58 16.07
CA PHE A 73 10.24 -0.72 15.24
C PHE A 73 10.06 0.09 13.95
N VAL A 74 11.15 0.73 13.49
CA VAL A 74 11.09 1.58 12.29
C VAL A 74 12.27 1.28 11.37
N ILE A 75 11.97 0.95 10.11
CA ILE A 75 13.00 0.72 9.09
C ILE A 75 12.80 1.70 7.93
N ARG A 76 13.82 2.54 7.69
CA ARG A 76 13.89 3.50 6.59
C ARG A 76 14.99 3.13 5.62
N GLY A 77 14.95 3.72 4.41
CA GLY A 77 15.92 3.43 3.35
C GLY A 77 17.39 3.69 3.71
N ASN A 78 17.65 4.63 4.61
CA ASN A 78 19.00 4.98 5.09
C ASN A 78 19.53 4.06 6.20
N VAL A 79 18.74 3.09 6.69
CA VAL A 79 19.19 2.13 7.70
C VAL A 79 20.10 1.09 7.02
N THR A 80 21.28 0.85 7.57
CA THR A 80 22.23 -0.15 7.04
C THR A 80 21.67 -1.56 7.14
N PHE A 81 22.15 -2.47 6.29
CA PHE A 81 21.68 -3.86 6.26
C PHE A 81 21.83 -4.53 7.64
N LYS A 82 23.00 -4.47 8.26
CA LYS A 82 23.26 -5.04 9.59
C LYS A 82 22.30 -4.47 10.67
N ARG A 83 22.00 -3.19 10.61
CA ARG A 83 21.06 -2.58 11.57
C ARG A 83 19.63 -3.03 11.31
N ARG A 84 19.23 -3.24 10.05
CA ARG A 84 17.90 -3.80 9.71
C ARG A 84 17.73 -5.20 10.26
N GLU A 85 18.72 -6.08 10.05
CA GLU A 85 18.69 -7.44 10.60
C GLU A 85 18.50 -7.42 12.12
N LYS A 86 19.21 -6.54 12.82
CA LYS A 86 19.05 -6.39 14.28
C LYS A 86 17.63 -5.93 14.64
N ILE A 87 17.08 -4.93 13.96
CA ILE A 87 15.71 -4.44 14.19
C ILE A 87 14.69 -5.55 13.93
N ILE A 88 14.87 -6.33 12.86
CA ILE A 88 13.98 -7.45 12.54
C ILE A 88 14.07 -8.53 13.62
N ALA A 89 15.25 -8.90 14.06
CA ALA A 89 15.42 -9.89 15.14
C ALA A 89 14.78 -9.42 16.46
N GLU A 90 14.94 -8.14 16.81
CA GLU A 90 14.28 -7.54 17.97
C GLU A 90 12.73 -7.55 17.82
N PHE A 91 12.21 -7.24 16.62
CA PHE A 91 10.78 -7.32 16.33
C PHE A 91 10.25 -8.75 16.40
N GLU A 92 10.96 -9.71 15.82
CA GLU A 92 10.61 -11.13 15.85
C GLU A 92 10.52 -11.68 17.29
N ALA A 93 11.35 -11.17 18.20
CA ALA A 93 11.35 -11.56 19.62
C ALA A 93 10.17 -11.00 20.42
N THR A 94 9.37 -10.07 19.89
CA THR A 94 8.19 -9.53 20.56
C THR A 94 6.96 -10.40 20.30
N GLU A 95 5.93 -10.28 21.14
CA GLU A 95 4.63 -10.94 20.91
C GLU A 95 3.69 -10.04 20.08
N ASN A 96 3.68 -8.74 20.32
CA ASN A 96 2.71 -7.78 19.76
C ASN A 96 3.36 -6.53 19.16
N GLY A 97 4.62 -6.62 18.70
CA GLY A 97 5.36 -5.51 18.13
C GLY A 97 4.68 -4.86 16.92
N LEU A 98 4.96 -3.58 16.70
CA LEU A 98 4.59 -2.83 15.51
C LEU A 98 5.85 -2.52 14.70
N LEU A 99 5.87 -2.87 13.42
CA LEU A 99 6.94 -2.51 12.49
C LEU A 99 6.40 -1.53 11.44
N VAL A 100 7.03 -0.37 11.34
CA VAL A 100 6.75 0.60 10.26
C VAL A 100 7.96 0.72 9.37
N CYS A 101 7.77 0.54 8.06
CA CYS A 101 8.89 0.57 7.13
C CYS A 101 8.51 1.10 5.75
N THR A 102 9.51 1.51 4.98
CA THR A 102 9.27 1.62 3.54
C THR A 102 9.30 0.22 2.92
N GLN A 103 8.35 -0.08 2.03
CA GLN A 103 8.26 -1.39 1.37
C GLN A 103 9.58 -1.80 0.72
N GLN A 104 10.30 -0.83 0.13
CA GLN A 104 11.61 -1.08 -0.48
C GLN A 104 12.69 -1.45 0.54
N SER A 105 12.59 -0.99 1.79
CA SER A 105 13.61 -1.25 2.80
C SER A 105 13.63 -2.70 3.28
N LEU A 106 12.51 -3.41 3.17
CA LEU A 106 12.44 -4.85 3.49
C LEU A 106 12.82 -5.74 2.31
N LYS A 107 12.90 -5.21 1.09
CA LYS A 107 13.17 -6.00 -0.12
C LYS A 107 14.39 -6.91 -0.04
N SER A 108 15.45 -6.47 0.63
CA SER A 108 16.73 -7.18 0.79
C SER A 108 16.97 -7.71 2.21
N SER A 109 15.95 -7.70 3.05
CA SER A 109 16.05 -8.08 4.46
C SER A 109 15.64 -9.54 4.70
N ALA A 110 15.88 -10.04 5.90
CA ALA A 110 15.43 -11.36 6.32
C ALA A 110 13.91 -11.52 6.25
N ASN A 111 13.43 -12.76 6.17
CA ASN A 111 12.02 -13.08 6.30
C ASN A 111 11.52 -12.75 7.72
N ILE A 112 10.23 -12.49 7.84
CA ILE A 112 9.56 -12.14 9.11
C ILE A 112 8.38 -13.10 9.34
N PRO A 113 8.65 -14.39 9.59
CA PRO A 113 7.61 -15.42 9.62
C PRO A 113 6.67 -15.34 10.82
N SER A 114 7.06 -14.64 11.87
CA SER A 114 6.24 -14.50 13.07
C SER A 114 5.21 -13.38 12.99
N CYS A 115 5.19 -12.61 11.89
CA CYS A 115 4.25 -11.52 11.68
C CYS A 115 3.20 -11.91 10.65
N ASN A 116 1.99 -12.22 11.10
CA ASN A 116 0.90 -12.72 10.25
C ASN A 116 0.03 -11.60 9.65
N HIS A 117 0.31 -10.33 9.96
CA HIS A 117 -0.44 -9.20 9.44
C HIS A 117 0.47 -8.15 8.81
N ALA A 118 0.40 -8.03 7.49
CA ALA A 118 1.08 -6.99 6.71
C ALA A 118 0.06 -6.02 6.13
N ILE A 119 0.17 -4.73 6.44
CA ILE A 119 -0.71 -3.66 5.95
C ILE A 119 0.08 -2.82 4.95
N LEU A 120 -0.35 -2.80 3.68
CA LEU A 120 0.14 -1.87 2.67
C LEU A 120 -0.75 -0.62 2.69
N GLU A 121 -0.21 0.48 3.21
CA GLU A 121 -0.93 1.76 3.30
C GLU A 121 -0.99 2.49 1.96
N SER A 122 -0.13 2.11 1.02
CA SER A 122 -0.08 2.66 -0.34
C SER A 122 0.50 1.64 -1.31
N LEU A 123 0.09 1.73 -2.57
CA LEU A 123 0.49 0.81 -3.62
C LEU A 123 1.73 1.30 -4.37
N GLN A 124 2.50 0.36 -4.89
CA GLN A 124 3.57 0.62 -5.85
C GLN A 124 3.11 0.26 -7.27
N TRP A 125 3.61 1.00 -8.28
CA TRP A 125 3.39 0.68 -9.69
C TRP A 125 3.94 -0.67 -10.13
N ASN A 126 4.94 -1.15 -9.44
CA ASN A 126 5.62 -2.39 -9.75
C ASN A 126 5.15 -3.46 -8.79
N ILE A 127 4.35 -4.39 -9.32
CA ILE A 127 3.81 -5.54 -8.58
C ILE A 127 4.93 -6.32 -7.92
N SER A 128 5.97 -6.69 -8.66
CA SER A 128 7.07 -7.49 -8.14
C SER A 128 7.75 -6.86 -6.92
N LYS A 129 7.71 -5.53 -6.80
CA LYS A 129 8.23 -4.85 -5.60
C LYS A 129 7.27 -4.96 -4.40
N MET A 130 5.95 -4.95 -4.65
CA MET A 130 4.96 -5.21 -3.61
C MET A 130 5.01 -6.67 -3.16
N GLU A 131 5.06 -7.61 -4.11
CA GLU A 131 5.21 -9.04 -3.85
C GLU A 131 6.44 -9.33 -3.02
N GLN A 132 7.60 -8.77 -3.37
CA GLN A 132 8.84 -8.91 -2.60
C GLN A 132 8.72 -8.37 -1.18
N PHE A 133 7.79 -7.44 -0.92
CA PHE A 133 7.50 -6.96 0.42
C PHE A 133 6.66 -7.98 1.19
N TYR A 134 5.47 -8.36 0.69
CA TYR A 134 4.58 -9.22 1.48
C TYR A 134 5.01 -10.69 1.50
N PHE A 135 5.76 -11.19 0.52
CA PHE A 135 6.37 -12.53 0.58
C PHE A 135 7.40 -12.70 1.71
N ARG A 136 7.81 -11.61 2.38
CA ARG A 136 8.62 -11.71 3.60
C ARG A 136 7.86 -12.28 4.79
N PHE A 137 6.55 -12.19 4.76
CA PHE A 137 5.65 -12.66 5.82
C PHE A 137 5.02 -14.02 5.50
N ILE A 138 4.98 -14.40 4.22
CA ILE A 138 4.37 -15.64 3.77
C ILE A 138 5.40 -16.76 3.81
N ARG A 139 5.04 -17.86 4.47
CA ARG A 139 5.83 -19.08 4.50
C ARG A 139 4.97 -20.29 4.16
N LEU A 140 5.52 -21.21 3.37
CA LEU A 140 4.86 -22.46 2.97
C LEU A 140 4.65 -23.41 4.15
N ASP A 141 5.48 -23.30 5.19
CA ASP A 141 5.47 -24.10 6.40
C ASP A 141 4.76 -23.42 7.60
N SER A 142 4.18 -22.26 7.38
CA SER A 142 3.43 -21.53 8.41
C SER A 142 2.15 -22.29 8.79
N LYS A 143 1.92 -22.46 10.10
CA LYS A 143 0.67 -23.02 10.63
C LYS A 143 -0.48 -22.02 10.63
N GLU A 144 -0.19 -20.74 10.47
CA GLU A 144 -1.14 -19.64 10.49
C GLU A 144 -1.18 -18.94 9.15
N PHE A 145 -2.36 -18.48 8.75
CA PHE A 145 -2.53 -17.69 7.54
C PHE A 145 -1.88 -16.32 7.69
N THR A 146 -1.21 -15.87 6.64
CA THR A 146 -0.73 -14.51 6.55
C THR A 146 -1.79 -13.63 5.89
N HIS A 147 -2.17 -12.57 6.57
CA HIS A 147 -3.12 -11.59 6.09
C HIS A 147 -2.39 -10.39 5.49
N VAL A 148 -2.56 -10.19 4.19
CA VAL A 148 -2.04 -9.02 3.48
C VAL A 148 -3.20 -8.05 3.25
N HIS A 149 -3.15 -6.90 3.92
CA HIS A 149 -4.20 -5.90 3.87
C HIS A 149 -3.79 -4.73 2.97
N PHE A 150 -4.60 -4.43 1.97
CA PHE A 150 -4.46 -3.24 1.13
C PHE A 150 -5.45 -2.17 1.59
N VAL A 151 -4.94 -1.02 2.03
CA VAL A 151 -5.78 0.08 2.51
C VAL A 151 -5.80 1.18 1.46
N LEU A 152 -6.91 1.28 0.76
CA LEU A 152 -7.09 2.16 -0.39
C LEU A 152 -8.25 3.13 -0.14
N TYR A 153 -8.23 4.28 -0.81
CA TYR A 153 -9.42 5.09 -0.95
C TYR A 153 -10.28 4.55 -2.10
N GLU A 154 -11.58 4.44 -1.85
CA GLU A 154 -12.59 4.19 -2.86
C GLU A 154 -12.66 5.37 -3.85
N ASP A 155 -13.04 5.11 -5.10
CA ASP A 155 -13.12 6.11 -6.18
C ASP A 155 -11.86 6.99 -6.33
N SER A 156 -10.71 6.38 -6.21
CA SER A 156 -9.41 7.08 -6.24
C SER A 156 -8.42 6.46 -7.21
N ILE A 157 -7.33 7.19 -7.44
CA ILE A 157 -6.18 6.70 -8.20
C ILE A 157 -5.61 5.37 -7.63
N GLU A 158 -5.78 5.11 -6.33
CA GLU A 158 -5.26 3.88 -5.71
C GLU A 158 -6.09 2.66 -6.12
N GLN A 159 -7.41 2.79 -6.19
CA GLN A 159 -8.28 1.73 -6.69
C GLN A 159 -7.97 1.41 -8.15
N ASN A 160 -7.76 2.45 -8.96
CA ASN A 160 -7.36 2.30 -10.35
C ASN A 160 -5.98 1.64 -10.49
N LEU A 161 -5.03 2.01 -9.62
CA LEU A 161 -3.71 1.39 -9.59
C LEU A 161 -3.80 -0.08 -9.19
N MET A 162 -4.66 -0.43 -8.22
CA MET A 162 -4.90 -1.81 -7.83
C MET A 162 -5.46 -2.64 -8.99
N ALA A 163 -6.44 -2.12 -9.72
CA ALA A 163 -6.98 -2.78 -10.91
C ALA A 163 -5.88 -3.04 -11.97
N LEU A 164 -5.02 -2.07 -12.21
CA LEU A 164 -3.88 -2.22 -13.13
C LEU A 164 -2.87 -3.27 -12.63
N VAL A 165 -2.59 -3.29 -11.34
CA VAL A 165 -1.71 -4.25 -10.68
C VAL A 165 -2.25 -5.67 -10.87
N LEU A 166 -3.51 -5.90 -10.56
CA LEU A 166 -4.18 -7.20 -10.71
C LEU A 166 -4.21 -7.67 -12.17
N THR A 167 -4.46 -6.77 -13.11
CA THR A 167 -4.43 -7.11 -14.55
C THR A 167 -3.05 -7.57 -15.00
N LYS A 168 -1.98 -6.95 -14.51
CA LYS A 168 -0.60 -7.35 -14.83
C LYS A 168 -0.23 -8.68 -14.20
N GLU A 169 -0.67 -8.95 -12.98
CA GLU A 169 -0.45 -10.22 -12.28
C GLU A 169 -1.08 -11.37 -13.07
N ARG A 170 -2.32 -11.22 -13.52
CA ARG A 170 -3.00 -12.22 -14.38
C ARG A 170 -2.28 -12.49 -15.68
N LEU A 171 -1.79 -11.45 -16.34
CA LEU A 171 -1.03 -11.60 -17.57
C LEU A 171 0.26 -12.40 -17.33
N ASN A 172 0.93 -12.15 -16.20
CA ASN A 172 2.11 -12.91 -15.80
C ASN A 172 1.78 -14.37 -15.47
N ASP A 173 0.65 -14.63 -14.80
CA ASP A 173 0.19 -15.99 -14.51
C ASP A 173 -0.23 -16.73 -15.77
N PHE A 174 -0.93 -16.09 -16.68
CA PHE A 174 -1.24 -16.65 -18.00
C PHE A 174 0.03 -17.05 -18.78
N ILE A 175 1.05 -16.20 -18.79
CA ILE A 175 2.32 -16.52 -19.46
C ILE A 175 3.00 -17.74 -18.82
N LYS A 176 2.85 -17.93 -17.50
CA LYS A 176 3.46 -19.04 -16.76
C LYS A 176 2.66 -20.35 -16.85
N THR A 177 1.33 -20.27 -16.76
CA THR A 177 0.45 -21.44 -16.60
C THR A 177 -0.36 -21.79 -17.84
N GLY A 178 -0.52 -20.85 -18.77
CA GLY A 178 -1.42 -20.97 -19.92
C GLY A 178 -2.92 -20.87 -19.57
N GLU A 179 -3.27 -20.68 -18.30
CA GLU A 179 -4.65 -20.58 -17.84
C GLU A 179 -5.05 -19.10 -17.64
N VAL A 180 -6.16 -18.70 -18.24
CA VAL A 180 -6.77 -17.38 -18.07
C VAL A 180 -7.93 -17.49 -17.08
N LYS A 181 -7.81 -16.92 -15.88
CA LYS A 181 -9.01 -16.59 -15.11
C LYS A 181 -9.72 -15.42 -15.79
N GLU A 182 -11.03 -15.44 -15.87
CA GLU A 182 -11.78 -14.34 -16.49
C GLU A 182 -11.57 -13.02 -15.70
N GLN A 183 -11.53 -11.91 -16.42
CA GLN A 183 -11.26 -10.59 -15.86
C GLN A 183 -12.32 -10.18 -14.83
N SER A 184 -13.57 -10.58 -15.04
CA SER A 184 -14.71 -10.38 -14.16
C SER A 184 -14.48 -10.99 -12.76
N GLU A 185 -14.00 -12.22 -12.68
CA GLU A 185 -13.87 -12.94 -11.40
C GLU A 185 -12.92 -12.24 -10.40
N ILE A 186 -11.80 -11.68 -10.88
CA ILE A 186 -10.85 -10.97 -10.00
C ILE A 186 -11.37 -9.59 -9.62
N PHE A 187 -12.03 -8.89 -10.53
CA PHE A 187 -12.60 -7.59 -10.21
C PHE A 187 -13.75 -7.72 -9.21
N ASP A 188 -14.56 -8.78 -9.31
CA ASP A 188 -15.64 -9.07 -8.36
C ASP A 188 -15.08 -9.44 -6.97
N GLU A 189 -14.02 -10.25 -6.91
CA GLU A 189 -13.35 -10.62 -5.66
C GLU A 189 -12.81 -9.41 -4.89
N PHE A 190 -12.33 -8.38 -5.60
CA PHE A 190 -11.81 -7.15 -5.01
C PHE A 190 -12.81 -5.98 -5.04
N GLY A 191 -14.05 -6.19 -5.50
CA GLY A 191 -15.07 -5.14 -5.60
C GLY A 191 -14.69 -4.00 -6.56
N ILE A 192 -13.90 -4.29 -7.60
CA ILE A 192 -13.37 -3.30 -8.54
C ILE A 192 -14.20 -3.32 -9.83
N SER A 193 -14.80 -2.19 -10.21
CA SER A 193 -15.52 -2.08 -11.48
C SER A 193 -14.58 -2.07 -12.68
N PRO A 194 -14.82 -2.91 -13.73
CA PRO A 194 -14.03 -2.92 -14.96
C PRO A 194 -13.97 -1.54 -15.67
N ASN A 195 -15.03 -0.76 -15.57
CA ASN A 195 -15.09 0.58 -16.17
C ASN A 195 -14.11 1.59 -15.52
N LEU A 196 -13.59 1.27 -14.35
CA LEU A 196 -12.60 2.10 -13.66
C LEU A 196 -11.27 2.17 -14.41
N ILE A 197 -10.90 1.09 -15.14
CA ILE A 197 -9.67 1.05 -15.96
C ILE A 197 -9.82 1.96 -17.19
N GLU A 198 -11.00 2.01 -17.78
CA GLU A 198 -11.28 2.91 -18.91
C GLU A 198 -11.27 4.38 -18.48
N SER A 199 -11.74 4.69 -17.26
CA SER A 199 -11.71 6.05 -16.72
C SER A 199 -10.29 6.59 -16.49
N LEU A 200 -9.31 5.74 -16.25
CA LEU A 200 -7.89 6.12 -16.17
C LEU A 200 -7.32 6.68 -17.48
N LEU A 201 -7.93 6.31 -18.60
CA LEU A 201 -7.44 6.63 -19.94
C LEU A 201 -8.34 7.64 -20.67
N ARG A 202 -9.43 8.10 -20.07
CA ARG A 202 -10.27 9.14 -20.68
C ARG A 202 -9.52 10.45 -20.73
N ARG A 203 -9.18 10.84 -21.98
CA ARG A 203 -8.71 12.17 -22.30
C ARG A 203 -9.93 13.00 -22.68
N GLU A 204 -10.24 13.99 -21.89
CA GLU A 204 -11.23 14.99 -22.24
C GLU A 204 -10.53 16.26 -22.73
N ARG A 205 -11.21 17.04 -23.54
CA ARG A 205 -10.73 18.36 -23.97
C ARG A 205 -11.58 19.42 -23.28
N ASP A 206 -10.92 20.46 -22.78
CA ASP A 206 -11.60 21.66 -22.35
C ASP A 206 -12.07 22.49 -23.56
N ASP A 207 -12.85 23.51 -23.28
CA ASP A 207 -13.38 24.42 -24.31
C ASP A 207 -12.26 25.18 -25.05
N GLN A 208 -11.03 25.14 -24.55
CA GLN A 208 -9.84 25.75 -25.16
C GLN A 208 -9.01 24.72 -25.93
N GLY A 209 -9.45 23.45 -25.99
CA GLY A 209 -8.78 22.39 -26.72
C GLY A 209 -7.63 21.69 -25.99
N HIS A 210 -7.38 22.03 -24.72
CA HIS A 210 -6.35 21.37 -23.91
C HIS A 210 -6.85 20.02 -23.42
N PHE A 211 -5.96 19.01 -23.43
CA PHE A 211 -6.26 17.70 -22.90
C PHE A 211 -6.13 17.72 -21.36
N TYR A 212 -7.15 17.23 -20.69
CA TYR A 212 -7.11 16.91 -19.26
C TYR A 212 -7.58 15.48 -19.02
N ILE A 213 -7.27 14.95 -17.87
CA ILE A 213 -7.65 13.59 -17.47
C ILE A 213 -8.64 13.73 -16.34
N THR A 214 -9.85 13.21 -16.57
CA THR A 214 -10.87 13.10 -15.54
C THR A 214 -10.70 11.81 -14.76
N TRP A 215 -10.87 11.89 -13.44
CA TRP A 215 -10.76 10.80 -12.50
C TRP A 215 -12.12 10.61 -11.83
N GLY A 216 -12.61 9.36 -11.86
CA GLY A 216 -13.88 9.00 -11.24
C GLY A 216 -15.08 9.09 -12.19
N ASN A 217 -16.12 8.31 -11.87
CA ASN A 217 -17.42 8.45 -12.51
C ASN A 217 -18.04 9.76 -12.01
N GLN A 218 -17.81 10.85 -12.69
CA GLN A 218 -18.75 11.95 -12.61
C GLN A 218 -20.03 11.47 -13.31
N ILE A 219 -20.99 11.00 -12.54
CA ILE A 219 -22.37 10.91 -13.01
C ILE A 219 -22.77 12.36 -13.18
N VAL A 220 -22.68 12.84 -14.41
CA VAL A 220 -23.31 14.09 -14.80
C VAL A 220 -24.81 13.78 -14.83
N SER A 221 -25.50 14.24 -13.79
CA SER A 221 -26.95 14.27 -13.73
C SER A 221 -27.52 15.27 -14.70
#